data_4e98d3db5a0139a85803570c19f3eea6
#
_entry.id   4e98d3db5a0139a85803570c19f3eea6
#
_cell.length_a   1.000
_cell.length_b   1.000
_cell.length_c   1.000
_cell.angle_alpha   90.00
_cell.angle_beta   90.00
_cell.angle_gamma   90.00
#
_symmetry.space_group_name_H-M   'P 1'
#
loop_
_entity.id
_entity.type
_entity.pdbx_description
1 polymer ?
#
loop_
_entity_poly.entity_id
_entity_poly.type
_entity_poly.pdbx_seq_one_letter_code
_entity_poly.pdbx_strand_id
1 'polypeptide(L)'
;MKKQGARLYIVGAGFAGQMIAQDLQRKKIFGTVTAFLDDDPALIGTKIDAVPVFGPIDDMGAVLNITALDQAIIAMPSASVERIRAIHGMLVSYGFMRIKILPSISQVVDGTAHLVQARDIDPLDILGRDPVIIPLHESLSYLRGKRVLITGAGGSIGSELSRQLLSGGAERLYLFGHGENSIVNIYRELHLLQNEGVGEKASVVPIIGDMRDRNYVHHIISRTKADVIFHCAAYKHVPMMEENPVAAIENNVFGTRNLLDAALDCTVERFVLISTDKAVAPVSVYGVSKMLCEKMILSAAKKTHHGQRFMFVRFGNVLGSRGSILPLFMEQIQNGGPVTVTSPQMERYFMTIPEACSLVLQTGGVGENGQSYLLDMGEPIKIVDLAEQLIRFSGLEPSKDVDVTFIGARPGERNEEPLWLPEESPAPTSYKKLLALTAIEPKTFSLETLLSDLAPICTLTPGQEALYRNREALVARLREAVPTLDEYYKTECPADMADSVKVVL
;
A
#
# COMPACT_ATOMS: atom_id res chain seq x y z
N MET A 1 29.57 -8.41 -37.45
CA MET A 1 29.50 -8.73 -36.03
C MET A 1 28.04 -8.98 -35.65
N LYS A 2 27.65 -10.23 -35.36
CA LYS A 2 26.32 -10.51 -34.80
C LYS A 2 26.22 -9.77 -33.44
N LYS A 3 25.23 -8.90 -33.26
CA LYS A 3 24.91 -8.35 -31.92
C LYS A 3 24.68 -9.54 -30.99
N GLN A 4 25.60 -9.77 -30.08
CA GLN A 4 25.38 -10.72 -28.98
C GLN A 4 24.17 -10.18 -28.19
N GLY A 5 23.04 -10.91 -28.24
CA GLY A 5 21.86 -10.57 -27.44
C GLY A 5 22.21 -10.69 -25.96
N ALA A 6 21.51 -9.96 -25.09
CA ALA A 6 21.66 -10.06 -23.63
C ALA A 6 21.47 -11.52 -23.20
N ARG A 7 22.38 -12.02 -22.34
CA ARG A 7 22.27 -13.34 -21.71
C ARG A 7 21.44 -13.20 -20.46
N LEU A 8 20.56 -14.15 -20.22
CA LEU A 8 19.69 -14.15 -19.06
C LEU A 8 19.97 -15.37 -18.19
N TYR A 9 20.14 -15.13 -16.91
CA TYR A 9 20.34 -16.15 -15.88
C TYR A 9 19.12 -16.18 -14.96
N ILE A 10 18.58 -17.36 -14.69
CA ILE A 10 17.43 -17.55 -13.82
C ILE A 10 17.88 -18.21 -12.53
N VAL A 11 17.73 -17.54 -11.40
CA VAL A 11 18.06 -18.05 -10.07
C VAL A 11 16.84 -18.75 -9.49
N GLY A 12 16.96 -20.04 -9.28
CA GLY A 12 15.88 -20.98 -8.98
C GLY A 12 15.46 -21.77 -10.21
N ALA A 13 15.78 -23.08 -10.24
CA ALA A 13 15.41 -24.01 -11.31
C ALA A 13 14.13 -24.80 -11.00
N GLY A 14 13.39 -24.43 -9.94
CA GLY A 14 12.11 -24.99 -9.57
C GLY A 14 10.98 -24.56 -10.52
N PHE A 15 9.74 -24.85 -10.14
CA PHE A 15 8.54 -24.62 -10.96
C PHE A 15 8.46 -23.19 -11.51
N ALA A 16 8.63 -22.17 -10.65
CA ALA A 16 8.54 -20.77 -11.04
C ALA A 16 9.61 -20.36 -12.08
N GLY A 17 10.87 -20.80 -11.87
CA GLY A 17 11.97 -20.54 -12.81
C GLY A 17 11.74 -21.18 -14.17
N GLN A 18 11.24 -22.41 -14.19
CA GLN A 18 10.91 -23.12 -15.43
C GLN A 18 9.80 -22.43 -16.21
N MET A 19 8.74 -21.98 -15.54
CA MET A 19 7.65 -21.20 -16.14
C MET A 19 8.17 -19.92 -16.80
N ILE A 20 9.00 -19.16 -16.09
CA ILE A 20 9.62 -17.93 -16.62
C ILE A 20 10.51 -18.25 -17.85
N ALA A 21 11.29 -19.32 -17.80
CA ALA A 21 12.12 -19.73 -18.93
C ALA A 21 11.29 -20.05 -20.18
N GLN A 22 10.19 -20.76 -20.01
CA GLN A 22 9.27 -21.10 -21.11
C GLN A 22 8.60 -19.86 -21.71
N ASP A 23 8.14 -18.92 -20.87
CA ASP A 23 7.58 -17.65 -21.30
C ASP A 23 8.57 -16.81 -22.11
N LEU A 24 9.83 -16.75 -21.67
CA LEU A 24 10.90 -16.04 -22.36
C LEU A 24 11.20 -16.65 -23.71
N GLN A 25 11.22 -17.97 -23.83
CA GLN A 25 11.43 -18.67 -25.09
C GLN A 25 10.29 -18.45 -26.09
N ARG A 26 9.04 -18.41 -25.61
CA ARG A 26 7.85 -18.12 -26.46
C ARG A 26 7.87 -16.69 -26.99
N LYS A 27 8.13 -15.72 -26.12
CA LYS A 27 7.97 -14.28 -26.44
C LYS A 27 9.17 -13.68 -27.19
N LYS A 28 10.36 -14.30 -27.14
CA LYS A 28 11.63 -13.86 -27.77
C LYS A 28 12.01 -12.39 -27.52
N ILE A 29 11.61 -11.80 -26.37
CA ILE A 29 11.62 -10.34 -26.16
C ILE A 29 12.86 -9.89 -25.35
N PHE A 30 13.44 -10.73 -24.47
CA PHE A 30 14.42 -10.29 -23.45
C PHE A 30 15.82 -10.88 -23.59
N GLY A 31 16.16 -11.60 -24.64
CA GLY A 31 17.45 -12.28 -24.77
C GLY A 31 17.33 -13.80 -24.69
N THR A 32 18.46 -14.48 -24.51
CA THR A 32 18.51 -15.95 -24.48
C THR A 32 18.74 -16.41 -23.04
N VAL A 33 17.88 -17.30 -22.53
CA VAL A 33 18.12 -17.97 -21.24
C VAL A 33 19.39 -18.81 -21.38
N THR A 34 20.41 -18.46 -20.61
CA THR A 34 21.77 -19.06 -20.71
C THR A 34 21.96 -20.18 -19.71
N ALA A 35 21.48 -19.99 -18.49
CA ALA A 35 21.58 -20.98 -17.43
C ALA A 35 20.56 -20.74 -16.34
N PHE A 36 20.22 -21.79 -15.62
CA PHE A 36 19.64 -21.72 -14.27
C PHE A 36 20.78 -21.75 -13.24
N LEU A 37 20.58 -21.06 -12.11
CA LEU A 37 21.43 -21.13 -10.92
C LEU A 37 20.59 -21.69 -9.78
N ASP A 38 21.01 -22.80 -9.16
CA ASP A 38 20.24 -23.45 -8.10
C ASP A 38 21.17 -24.09 -7.06
N ASP A 39 20.65 -24.28 -5.84
CA ASP A 39 21.37 -24.94 -4.74
C ASP A 39 21.02 -26.42 -4.60
N ASP A 40 20.00 -26.91 -5.31
CA ASP A 40 19.57 -28.31 -5.23
C ASP A 40 20.61 -29.23 -5.92
N PRO A 41 21.31 -30.09 -5.15
CA PRO A 41 22.31 -31.01 -5.72
C PRO A 41 21.73 -31.99 -6.76
N ALA A 42 20.40 -32.24 -6.71
CA ALA A 42 19.74 -33.11 -7.68
C ALA A 42 19.54 -32.42 -9.05
N LEU A 43 19.54 -31.09 -9.09
CA LEU A 43 19.39 -30.31 -10.32
C LEU A 43 20.73 -29.84 -10.89
N ILE A 44 21.74 -29.61 -10.07
CA ILE A 44 23.06 -29.15 -10.49
C ILE A 44 23.69 -30.13 -11.48
N GLY A 45 24.20 -29.59 -12.60
CA GLY A 45 24.82 -30.39 -13.68
C GLY A 45 23.79 -30.99 -14.67
N THR A 46 22.50 -30.84 -14.42
CA THR A 46 21.43 -31.28 -15.35
C THR A 46 21.11 -30.21 -16.39
N LYS A 47 20.17 -30.52 -17.30
CA LYS A 47 19.60 -29.57 -18.23
C LYS A 47 18.08 -29.61 -18.17
N ILE A 48 17.45 -28.44 -18.12
CA ILE A 48 16.00 -28.25 -18.17
C ILE A 48 15.68 -27.54 -19.50
N ASP A 49 14.90 -28.14 -20.36
CA ASP A 49 14.60 -27.62 -21.70
C ASP A 49 15.85 -27.16 -22.47
N ALA A 50 16.91 -27.97 -22.44
CA ALA A 50 18.24 -27.72 -23.01
C ALA A 50 19.06 -26.61 -22.32
N VAL A 51 18.55 -25.93 -21.29
CA VAL A 51 19.26 -24.92 -20.51
C VAL A 51 20.00 -25.60 -19.35
N PRO A 52 21.33 -25.40 -19.18
CA PRO A 52 22.09 -26.01 -18.11
C PRO A 52 21.73 -25.41 -16.73
N VAL A 53 21.83 -26.23 -15.69
CA VAL A 53 21.70 -25.83 -14.29
C VAL A 53 23.10 -25.83 -13.65
N PHE A 54 23.50 -24.66 -13.14
CA PHE A 54 24.75 -24.48 -12.41
C PHE A 54 24.47 -24.23 -10.92
N GLY A 55 25.41 -24.54 -10.06
CA GLY A 55 25.33 -24.34 -8.61
C GLY A 55 26.53 -24.96 -7.87
N PRO A 56 26.56 -24.80 -6.54
CA PRO A 56 25.62 -23.96 -5.74
C PRO A 56 25.80 -22.48 -6.03
N ILE A 57 24.74 -21.71 -5.76
CA ILE A 57 24.67 -20.26 -6.12
C ILE A 57 25.85 -19.50 -5.51
N ASP A 58 26.22 -19.84 -4.28
CA ASP A 58 27.26 -19.17 -3.50
C ASP A 58 28.67 -19.30 -4.12
N ASP A 59 28.91 -20.31 -4.95
CA ASP A 59 30.23 -20.62 -5.55
C ASP A 59 30.37 -20.17 -7.01
N MET A 60 29.36 -19.51 -7.59
CA MET A 60 29.31 -19.23 -9.02
C MET A 60 30.18 -18.04 -9.48
N GLY A 61 30.71 -17.22 -8.55
CA GLY A 61 31.46 -16.02 -8.89
C GLY A 61 32.70 -16.26 -9.76
N ALA A 62 33.38 -17.39 -9.56
CA ALA A 62 34.57 -17.80 -10.34
C ALA A 62 34.21 -18.44 -11.70
N VAL A 63 32.97 -18.90 -11.88
CA VAL A 63 32.51 -19.66 -13.05
C VAL A 63 31.79 -18.78 -14.06
N LEU A 64 31.07 -17.76 -13.55
CA LEU A 64 30.26 -16.86 -14.39
C LEU A 64 31.14 -15.73 -14.94
N ASN A 65 31.19 -15.60 -16.26
CA ASN A 65 31.80 -14.45 -16.94
C ASN A 65 30.68 -13.47 -17.32
N ILE A 66 30.35 -12.57 -16.41
CA ILE A 66 29.24 -11.63 -16.53
C ILE A 66 29.67 -10.35 -17.24
N THR A 67 28.83 -9.85 -18.13
CA THR A 67 29.01 -8.58 -18.86
C THR A 67 27.90 -7.59 -18.48
N ALA A 68 28.11 -6.31 -18.75
CA ALA A 68 27.12 -5.25 -18.45
C ALA A 68 25.76 -5.42 -19.16
N LEU A 69 25.68 -6.30 -20.16
CA LEU A 69 24.42 -6.59 -20.88
C LEU A 69 23.65 -7.77 -20.25
N ASP A 70 24.30 -8.55 -19.40
CA ASP A 70 23.71 -9.74 -18.82
C ASP A 70 22.72 -9.36 -17.70
N GLN A 71 21.69 -10.18 -17.54
CA GLN A 71 20.61 -9.96 -16.58
C GLN A 71 20.39 -11.22 -15.74
N ALA A 72 19.99 -11.03 -14.49
CA ALA A 72 19.53 -12.10 -13.63
C ALA A 72 18.04 -11.93 -13.29
N ILE A 73 17.30 -13.03 -13.17
CA ILE A 73 15.95 -13.05 -12.59
C ILE A 73 15.95 -14.00 -11.40
N ILE A 74 15.66 -13.49 -10.21
CA ILE A 74 15.45 -14.31 -9.01
C ILE A 74 14.02 -14.85 -9.08
N ALA A 75 13.88 -16.14 -9.38
CA ALA A 75 12.62 -16.84 -9.57
C ALA A 75 12.34 -17.81 -8.40
N MET A 76 12.45 -17.32 -7.18
CA MET A 76 12.31 -18.08 -5.92
C MET A 76 11.22 -17.46 -5.03
N PRO A 77 9.95 -17.48 -5.44
CA PRO A 77 8.86 -16.75 -4.75
C PRO A 77 8.54 -17.30 -3.35
N SER A 78 9.06 -18.46 -2.97
CA SER A 78 8.93 -19.05 -1.64
C SER A 78 10.16 -18.86 -0.74
N ALA A 79 11.23 -18.23 -1.25
CA ALA A 79 12.43 -17.99 -0.46
C ALA A 79 12.20 -16.93 0.62
N SER A 80 12.90 -17.06 1.76
CA SER A 80 12.89 -16.04 2.81
C SER A 80 13.56 -14.75 2.33
N VAL A 81 13.24 -13.66 2.99
CA VAL A 81 13.84 -12.34 2.70
C VAL A 81 15.34 -12.36 2.89
N GLU A 82 15.85 -13.07 3.93
CA GLU A 82 17.27 -13.22 4.18
C GLU A 82 17.97 -13.93 3.02
N ARG A 83 17.35 -14.99 2.47
CA ARG A 83 17.92 -15.73 1.32
C ARG A 83 17.92 -14.87 0.05
N ILE A 84 16.85 -14.13 -0.22
CA ILE A 84 16.76 -13.17 -1.35
C ILE A 84 17.84 -12.10 -1.21
N ARG A 85 18.04 -11.55 -0.02
CA ARG A 85 19.09 -10.57 0.28
C ARG A 85 20.50 -11.12 0.01
N ALA A 86 20.77 -12.32 0.50
CA ALA A 86 22.07 -12.98 0.28
C ALA A 86 22.32 -13.21 -1.23
N ILE A 87 21.34 -13.75 -1.95
CA ILE A 87 21.42 -13.98 -3.40
C ILE A 87 21.63 -12.67 -4.15
N HIS A 88 20.88 -11.61 -3.83
CA HIS A 88 21.06 -10.30 -4.46
C HIS A 88 22.48 -9.77 -4.26
N GLY A 89 23.01 -9.79 -3.03
CA GLY A 89 24.37 -9.36 -2.73
C GLY A 89 25.42 -10.16 -3.52
N MET A 90 25.25 -11.46 -3.64
CA MET A 90 26.11 -12.32 -4.46
C MET A 90 26.03 -11.97 -5.95
N LEU A 91 24.85 -11.81 -6.51
CA LEU A 91 24.67 -11.44 -7.93
C LEU A 91 25.33 -10.08 -8.24
N VAL A 92 25.19 -9.10 -7.35
CA VAL A 92 25.89 -7.82 -7.46
C VAL A 92 27.40 -8.02 -7.44
N SER A 93 27.94 -8.83 -6.51
CA SER A 93 29.38 -9.14 -6.44
C SER A 93 29.90 -9.89 -7.67
N TYR A 94 29.05 -10.67 -8.35
CA TYR A 94 29.37 -11.35 -9.61
C TYR A 94 29.33 -10.43 -10.83
N GLY A 95 28.89 -9.17 -10.67
CA GLY A 95 28.89 -8.14 -11.70
C GLY A 95 27.57 -7.96 -12.44
N PHE A 96 26.46 -8.53 -11.96
CA PHE A 96 25.16 -8.25 -12.54
C PHE A 96 24.70 -6.83 -12.19
N MET A 97 24.46 -6.01 -13.22
CA MET A 97 23.92 -4.66 -13.07
C MET A 97 22.39 -4.60 -13.20
N ARG A 98 21.78 -5.67 -13.70
CA ARG A 98 20.32 -5.76 -13.92
C ARG A 98 19.81 -7.04 -13.31
N ILE A 99 19.19 -6.89 -12.14
CA ILE A 99 18.64 -8.00 -11.37
C ILE A 99 17.13 -7.77 -11.24
N LYS A 100 16.33 -8.72 -11.69
CA LYS A 100 14.89 -8.76 -11.53
C LYS A 100 14.50 -9.81 -10.52
N ILE A 101 13.34 -9.65 -9.94
CA ILE A 101 12.74 -10.63 -9.04
C ILE A 101 11.33 -11.00 -9.50
N LEU A 102 11.00 -12.28 -9.39
CA LEU A 102 9.63 -12.71 -9.37
C LEU A 102 9.09 -12.50 -7.95
N PRO A 103 7.98 -11.78 -7.79
CA PRO A 103 7.40 -11.54 -6.47
C PRO A 103 7.12 -12.83 -5.70
N SER A 104 6.96 -12.73 -4.37
CA SER A 104 6.59 -13.85 -3.53
C SER A 104 5.26 -14.48 -3.95
N ILE A 105 4.99 -15.73 -3.54
CA ILE A 105 3.76 -16.47 -3.88
C ILE A 105 2.51 -15.68 -3.52
N SER A 106 2.53 -14.91 -2.42
CA SER A 106 1.41 -14.04 -2.02
C SER A 106 1.18 -12.87 -2.98
N GLN A 107 2.14 -12.56 -3.83
CA GLN A 107 2.10 -11.50 -4.83
C GLN A 107 1.90 -12.04 -6.25
N VAL A 108 2.04 -13.37 -6.43
CA VAL A 108 1.81 -14.02 -7.71
C VAL A 108 0.31 -14.20 -7.90
N VAL A 109 -0.20 -13.51 -8.92
CA VAL A 109 -1.62 -13.55 -9.25
C VAL A 109 -1.99 -14.94 -9.75
N ASP A 110 -3.11 -15.50 -9.25
CA ASP A 110 -3.66 -16.84 -9.57
C ASP A 110 -2.76 -18.07 -9.29
N GLY A 111 -1.65 -17.88 -8.59
CA GLY A 111 -0.73 -18.96 -8.21
C GLY A 111 0.16 -19.46 -9.35
N THR A 112 0.14 -18.82 -10.53
CA THR A 112 1.03 -19.09 -11.66
C THR A 112 2.04 -17.97 -11.86
N ALA A 113 3.29 -18.34 -12.15
CA ALA A 113 4.37 -17.38 -12.38
C ALA A 113 4.36 -16.89 -13.84
N HIS A 114 4.10 -15.59 -14.03
CA HIS A 114 4.13 -14.97 -15.35
C HIS A 114 5.30 -14.01 -15.48
N LEU A 115 5.94 -13.98 -16.65
CA LEU A 115 7.05 -13.07 -16.93
C LEU A 115 6.66 -11.58 -16.75
N VAL A 116 5.41 -11.23 -17.01
CA VAL A 116 4.89 -9.87 -16.81
C VAL A 116 4.97 -9.42 -15.33
N GLN A 117 5.05 -10.34 -14.39
CA GLN A 117 5.19 -10.08 -12.97
C GLN A 117 6.66 -9.90 -12.53
N ALA A 118 7.64 -10.32 -13.37
CA ALA A 118 9.05 -10.10 -13.07
C ALA A 118 9.39 -8.61 -13.21
N ARG A 119 9.79 -7.99 -12.10
CA ARG A 119 10.13 -6.57 -12.00
C ARG A 119 11.55 -6.38 -11.50
N ASP A 120 12.06 -5.17 -11.61
CA ASP A 120 13.34 -4.83 -10.98
C ASP A 120 13.22 -5.08 -9.46
N ILE A 121 14.31 -5.53 -8.85
CA ILE A 121 14.33 -5.80 -7.42
C ILE A 121 14.12 -4.49 -6.68
N ASP A 122 13.16 -4.48 -5.80
CA ASP A 122 12.85 -3.34 -4.94
C ASP A 122 13.57 -3.57 -3.60
N PRO A 123 14.12 -2.55 -2.95
CA PRO A 123 14.61 -2.66 -1.58
C PRO A 123 13.66 -3.37 -0.62
N LEU A 124 12.37 -3.32 -0.91
CA LEU A 124 11.34 -4.04 -0.15
C LEU A 124 11.46 -5.56 -0.15
N ASP A 125 11.95 -6.10 -1.24
CA ASP A 125 12.14 -7.55 -1.38
C ASP A 125 13.24 -8.05 -0.45
N ILE A 126 14.08 -7.13 0.05
CA ILE A 126 15.25 -7.41 0.88
C ILE A 126 15.06 -6.89 2.32
N LEU A 127 14.36 -5.78 2.49
CA LEU A 127 14.16 -5.13 3.79
C LEU A 127 12.83 -5.53 4.45
N GLY A 128 11.93 -6.12 3.68
CA GLY A 128 10.64 -6.59 4.17
C GLY A 128 10.76 -7.76 5.13
N ARG A 129 9.64 -8.17 5.68
CA ARG A 129 9.49 -9.41 6.42
C ARG A 129 9.04 -10.54 5.50
N ASP A 130 9.19 -11.76 5.94
CA ASP A 130 8.75 -12.93 5.18
C ASP A 130 7.30 -12.79 4.71
N PRO A 131 7.05 -13.10 3.44
CA PRO A 131 5.71 -12.98 2.88
C PRO A 131 4.74 -13.91 3.59
N VAL A 132 3.60 -13.36 3.96
CA VAL A 132 2.50 -14.16 4.51
C VAL A 132 1.74 -14.79 3.36
N ILE A 133 1.80 -16.12 3.28
CA ILE A 133 1.03 -16.87 2.29
C ILE A 133 -0.43 -16.92 2.76
N ILE A 134 -1.30 -16.24 2.04
CA ILE A 134 -2.74 -16.23 2.28
C ILE A 134 -3.41 -17.00 1.14
N PRO A 135 -4.19 -18.06 1.41
CA PRO A 135 -4.93 -18.76 0.37
C PRO A 135 -6.09 -17.87 -0.13
N LEU A 136 -5.80 -16.97 -1.06
CA LEU A 136 -6.75 -15.98 -1.58
C LEU A 136 -8.02 -16.62 -2.14
N HIS A 137 -7.87 -17.75 -2.84
CA HIS A 137 -9.00 -18.41 -3.51
C HIS A 137 -10.14 -18.82 -2.56
N GLU A 138 -9.83 -19.27 -1.35
CA GLU A 138 -10.82 -19.61 -0.32
C GLU A 138 -11.33 -18.36 0.40
N SER A 139 -10.41 -17.47 0.74
CA SER A 139 -10.70 -16.21 1.46
C SER A 139 -11.57 -15.25 0.66
N LEU A 140 -11.51 -15.29 -0.69
CA LEU A 140 -12.24 -14.41 -1.59
C LEU A 140 -13.54 -15.01 -2.13
N SER A 141 -14.00 -16.16 -1.60
CA SER A 141 -15.25 -16.81 -2.05
C SER A 141 -16.46 -15.87 -2.02
N TYR A 142 -16.51 -14.93 -1.06
CA TYR A 142 -17.59 -13.94 -0.94
C TYR A 142 -17.62 -12.88 -2.07
N LEU A 143 -16.54 -12.76 -2.84
CA LEU A 143 -16.40 -11.82 -3.97
C LEU A 143 -16.70 -12.45 -5.32
N ARG A 144 -16.87 -13.78 -5.38
CA ARG A 144 -17.16 -14.46 -6.65
C ARG A 144 -18.50 -14.00 -7.22
N GLY A 145 -18.48 -13.60 -8.49
CA GLY A 145 -19.66 -13.09 -9.17
C GLY A 145 -20.15 -11.72 -8.65
N LYS A 146 -19.37 -11.03 -7.80
CA LYS A 146 -19.71 -9.71 -7.25
C LYS A 146 -19.18 -8.58 -8.10
N ARG A 147 -19.88 -7.47 -8.05
CA ARG A 147 -19.50 -6.18 -8.63
C ARG A 147 -18.80 -5.37 -7.54
N VAL A 148 -17.53 -5.09 -7.73
CA VAL A 148 -16.68 -4.44 -6.73
C VAL A 148 -16.27 -3.06 -7.21
N LEU A 149 -16.54 -2.03 -6.41
CA LEU A 149 -16.08 -0.67 -6.65
C LEU A 149 -14.89 -0.37 -5.73
N ILE A 150 -13.79 0.10 -6.33
CA ILE A 150 -12.57 0.47 -5.61
C ILE A 150 -12.37 1.97 -5.78
N THR A 151 -12.53 2.75 -4.72
CA THR A 151 -12.20 4.18 -4.77
C THR A 151 -10.71 4.37 -4.55
N GLY A 152 -10.11 5.35 -5.22
CA GLY A 152 -8.66 5.50 -5.22
C GLY A 152 -7.94 4.33 -5.90
N ALA A 153 -8.58 3.68 -6.87
CA ALA A 153 -8.08 2.50 -7.56
C ALA A 153 -6.71 2.69 -8.22
N GLY A 154 -6.35 3.92 -8.61
CA GLY A 154 -5.03 4.25 -9.14
C GLY A 154 -3.96 4.45 -8.06
N GLY A 155 -4.29 4.43 -6.77
CA GLY A 155 -3.33 4.53 -5.65
C GLY A 155 -2.61 3.22 -5.39
N SER A 156 -1.62 3.22 -4.47
CA SER A 156 -0.83 2.01 -4.16
C SER A 156 -1.69 0.86 -3.63
N ILE A 157 -2.57 1.12 -2.67
CA ILE A 157 -3.48 0.10 -2.11
C ILE A 157 -4.57 -0.27 -3.12
N GLY A 158 -5.23 0.73 -3.74
CA GLY A 158 -6.32 0.47 -4.68
C GLY A 158 -5.90 -0.32 -5.91
N SER A 159 -4.71 -0.07 -6.47
CA SER A 159 -4.19 -0.83 -7.60
C SER A 159 -3.87 -2.27 -7.24
N GLU A 160 -3.30 -2.51 -6.07
CA GLU A 160 -3.02 -3.87 -5.61
C GLU A 160 -4.29 -4.65 -5.28
N LEU A 161 -5.27 -4.03 -4.61
CA LEU A 161 -6.59 -4.64 -4.43
C LEU A 161 -7.23 -5.02 -5.78
N SER A 162 -7.09 -4.15 -6.80
CA SER A 162 -7.63 -4.44 -8.12
C SER A 162 -6.98 -5.67 -8.77
N ARG A 163 -5.65 -5.87 -8.59
CA ARG A 163 -4.94 -7.06 -9.07
C ARG A 163 -5.44 -8.33 -8.38
N GLN A 164 -5.50 -8.30 -7.04
CA GLN A 164 -5.93 -9.45 -6.26
C GLN A 164 -7.41 -9.80 -6.51
N LEU A 165 -8.27 -8.80 -6.69
CA LEU A 165 -9.69 -8.99 -7.02
C LEU A 165 -9.90 -9.56 -8.42
N LEU A 166 -9.03 -9.20 -9.37
CA LEU A 166 -9.07 -9.75 -10.73
C LEU A 166 -8.90 -11.29 -10.71
N SER A 167 -7.94 -11.79 -9.92
CA SER A 167 -7.74 -13.23 -9.75
C SER A 167 -8.76 -13.88 -8.81
N GLY A 168 -9.36 -13.10 -7.90
CA GLY A 168 -10.31 -13.59 -6.89
C GLY A 168 -11.71 -13.94 -7.42
N GLY A 169 -11.98 -13.79 -8.73
CA GLY A 169 -13.24 -14.17 -9.36
C GLY A 169 -14.37 -13.15 -9.24
N ALA A 170 -14.08 -11.89 -9.01
CA ALA A 170 -15.04 -10.80 -9.13
C ALA A 170 -15.61 -10.77 -10.56
N GLU A 171 -16.91 -10.53 -10.70
CA GLU A 171 -17.56 -10.39 -12.01
C GLU A 171 -17.18 -9.10 -12.68
N ARG A 172 -17.14 -8.01 -11.89
CA ARG A 172 -16.86 -6.68 -12.41
C ARG A 172 -16.08 -5.84 -11.41
N LEU A 173 -15.04 -5.17 -11.90
CA LEU A 173 -14.23 -4.22 -11.15
C LEU A 173 -14.47 -2.80 -11.67
N TYR A 174 -14.92 -1.91 -10.82
CA TYR A 174 -15.06 -0.49 -11.11
C TYR A 174 -13.88 0.26 -10.47
N LEU A 175 -13.03 0.85 -11.31
CA LEU A 175 -11.82 1.56 -10.90
C LEU A 175 -12.14 3.06 -10.79
N PHE A 176 -12.58 3.52 -9.62
CA PHE A 176 -12.97 4.91 -9.39
C PHE A 176 -11.82 5.77 -8.86
N GLY A 177 -11.58 6.93 -9.47
CA GLY A 177 -10.61 7.91 -8.97
C GLY A 177 -10.58 9.19 -9.81
N HIS A 178 -10.06 10.27 -9.25
CA HIS A 178 -9.98 11.56 -9.94
C HIS A 178 -8.74 11.71 -10.84
N GLY A 179 -7.69 10.95 -10.57
CA GLY A 179 -6.42 11.02 -11.32
C GLY A 179 -6.47 10.17 -12.58
N GLU A 180 -6.74 10.77 -13.75
CA GLU A 180 -6.81 10.09 -15.05
C GLU A 180 -5.62 9.15 -15.28
N ASN A 181 -4.39 9.68 -15.21
CA ASN A 181 -3.18 8.90 -15.48
C ASN A 181 -3.04 7.67 -14.57
N SER A 182 -3.38 7.81 -13.30
CA SER A 182 -3.28 6.70 -12.34
C SER A 182 -4.32 5.61 -12.62
N ILE A 183 -5.52 5.99 -13.06
CA ILE A 183 -6.57 5.04 -13.47
C ILE A 183 -6.19 4.36 -14.79
N VAL A 184 -5.68 5.10 -15.77
CA VAL A 184 -5.21 4.53 -17.04
C VAL A 184 -4.10 3.50 -16.82
N ASN A 185 -3.17 3.77 -15.91
CA ASN A 185 -2.06 2.85 -15.63
C ASN A 185 -2.56 1.51 -15.09
N ILE A 186 -3.39 1.52 -14.04
CA ILE A 186 -3.93 0.27 -13.49
C ILE A 186 -4.87 -0.43 -14.47
N TYR A 187 -5.69 0.32 -15.22
CA TYR A 187 -6.57 -0.25 -16.24
C TYR A 187 -5.78 -1.03 -17.31
N ARG A 188 -4.70 -0.44 -17.83
CA ARG A 188 -3.82 -1.11 -18.80
C ARG A 188 -3.16 -2.34 -18.22
N GLU A 189 -2.68 -2.26 -17.00
CA GLU A 189 -2.03 -3.38 -16.30
C GLU A 189 -2.98 -4.56 -16.12
N LEU A 190 -4.21 -4.32 -15.65
CA LEU A 190 -5.21 -5.37 -15.50
C LEU A 190 -5.56 -6.04 -16.84
N HIS A 191 -5.64 -5.28 -17.93
CA HIS A 191 -5.84 -5.85 -19.25
C HIS A 191 -4.66 -6.69 -19.75
N LEU A 192 -3.41 -6.29 -19.41
CA LEU A 192 -2.26 -7.14 -19.70
C LEU A 192 -2.33 -8.47 -18.94
N LEU A 193 -2.71 -8.46 -17.67
CA LEU A 193 -2.93 -9.68 -16.89
C LEU A 193 -4.06 -10.54 -17.46
N GLN A 194 -5.16 -9.93 -17.93
CA GLN A 194 -6.25 -10.66 -18.60
C GLN A 194 -5.77 -11.34 -19.89
N ASN A 195 -4.94 -10.67 -20.67
CA ASN A 195 -4.36 -11.26 -21.89
C ASN A 195 -3.41 -12.44 -21.60
N GLU A 196 -2.90 -12.55 -20.37
CA GLU A 196 -2.11 -13.69 -19.88
C GLU A 196 -2.98 -14.77 -19.22
N GLY A 197 -4.32 -14.63 -19.23
CA GLY A 197 -5.26 -15.60 -18.69
C GLY A 197 -5.76 -15.32 -17.28
N VAL A 198 -5.32 -14.24 -16.64
CA VAL A 198 -5.74 -13.89 -15.28
C VAL A 198 -7.10 -13.21 -15.31
N GLY A 199 -8.11 -13.80 -14.69
CA GLY A 199 -9.44 -13.19 -14.56
C GLY A 199 -10.10 -12.83 -15.89
N GLU A 200 -9.92 -13.64 -16.92
CA GLU A 200 -10.41 -13.38 -18.31
C GLU A 200 -11.90 -13.01 -18.39
N LYS A 201 -12.70 -13.55 -17.49
CA LYS A 201 -14.15 -13.31 -17.46
C LYS A 201 -14.57 -12.04 -16.72
N ALA A 202 -13.64 -11.42 -15.99
CA ALA A 202 -13.94 -10.20 -15.24
C ALA A 202 -14.06 -8.99 -16.17
N SER A 203 -15.09 -8.17 -15.96
CA SER A 203 -15.22 -6.89 -16.66
C SER A 203 -14.53 -5.78 -15.86
N VAL A 204 -13.53 -5.11 -16.42
CA VAL A 204 -12.83 -3.99 -15.78
C VAL A 204 -13.34 -2.68 -16.37
N VAL A 205 -13.86 -1.77 -15.52
CA VAL A 205 -14.48 -0.50 -15.95
C VAL A 205 -13.79 0.67 -15.25
N PRO A 206 -13.04 1.51 -15.98
CA PRO A 206 -12.46 2.72 -15.42
C PRO A 206 -13.53 3.81 -15.25
N ILE A 207 -13.50 4.54 -14.13
CA ILE A 207 -14.42 5.63 -13.82
C ILE A 207 -13.60 6.81 -13.31
N ILE A 208 -13.59 7.90 -14.06
CA ILE A 208 -12.96 9.15 -13.63
C ILE A 208 -14.01 9.98 -12.88
N GLY A 209 -13.72 10.30 -11.64
CA GLY A 209 -14.64 11.08 -10.80
C GLY A 209 -14.03 11.48 -9.46
N ASP A 210 -14.62 12.50 -8.86
CA ASP A 210 -14.22 13.03 -7.56
C ASP A 210 -15.26 12.64 -6.50
N MET A 211 -14.83 12.07 -5.38
CA MET A 211 -15.74 11.68 -4.31
C MET A 211 -16.36 12.88 -3.56
N ARG A 212 -15.84 14.10 -3.77
CA ARG A 212 -16.42 15.33 -3.25
C ARG A 212 -17.72 15.71 -3.97
N ASP A 213 -17.88 15.27 -5.22
CA ASP A 213 -19.13 15.46 -5.97
C ASP A 213 -20.20 14.46 -5.51
N ARG A 214 -21.04 14.90 -4.57
CA ARG A 214 -22.12 14.09 -3.99
C ARG A 214 -23.07 13.50 -5.04
N ASN A 215 -23.46 14.30 -6.02
CA ASN A 215 -24.44 13.90 -7.04
C ASN A 215 -23.84 12.84 -7.96
N TYR A 216 -22.58 13.04 -8.36
CA TYR A 216 -21.89 12.09 -9.22
C TYR A 216 -21.60 10.76 -8.48
N VAL A 217 -21.18 10.82 -7.22
CA VAL A 217 -20.97 9.62 -6.38
C VAL A 217 -22.25 8.80 -6.28
N HIS A 218 -23.38 9.44 -5.95
CA HIS A 218 -24.67 8.76 -5.86
C HIS A 218 -25.08 8.15 -7.21
N HIS A 219 -24.92 8.91 -8.31
CA HIS A 219 -25.21 8.43 -9.66
C HIS A 219 -24.37 7.18 -10.00
N ILE A 220 -23.05 7.19 -9.71
CA ILE A 220 -22.17 6.08 -10.02
C ILE A 220 -22.51 4.85 -9.19
N ILE A 221 -22.72 4.97 -7.88
CA ILE A 221 -23.03 3.82 -7.02
C ILE A 221 -24.39 3.21 -7.44
N SER A 222 -25.39 4.04 -7.70
CA SER A 222 -26.69 3.58 -8.20
C SER A 222 -26.60 2.87 -9.55
N ARG A 223 -25.80 3.42 -10.48
CA ARG A 223 -25.64 2.87 -11.84
C ARG A 223 -24.81 1.57 -11.85
N THR A 224 -23.74 1.51 -11.08
CA THR A 224 -22.85 0.35 -11.02
C THR A 224 -23.48 -0.81 -10.26
N LYS A 225 -24.43 -0.51 -9.37
CA LYS A 225 -25.03 -1.49 -8.45
C LYS A 225 -23.96 -2.32 -7.76
N ALA A 226 -22.90 -1.65 -7.29
CA ALA A 226 -21.78 -2.31 -6.63
C ALA A 226 -22.27 -3.08 -5.41
N ASP A 227 -21.88 -4.34 -5.33
CA ASP A 227 -22.19 -5.20 -4.17
C ASP A 227 -21.22 -4.92 -3.03
N VAL A 228 -19.95 -4.60 -3.36
CA VAL A 228 -18.88 -4.33 -2.40
C VAL A 228 -18.13 -3.05 -2.77
N ILE A 229 -17.83 -2.23 -1.78
CA ILE A 229 -16.98 -1.03 -1.93
C ILE A 229 -15.75 -1.17 -1.04
N PHE A 230 -14.56 -1.06 -1.66
CA PHE A 230 -13.30 -0.83 -0.96
C PHE A 230 -12.93 0.65 -1.09
N HIS A 231 -12.97 1.36 0.03
CA HIS A 231 -12.73 2.80 0.05
C HIS A 231 -11.27 3.10 0.43
N CYS A 232 -10.42 3.29 -0.60
CA CYS A 232 -8.99 3.57 -0.46
C CYS A 232 -8.63 5.03 -0.76
N ALA A 233 -9.56 5.81 -1.34
CA ALA A 233 -9.31 7.20 -1.70
C ALA A 233 -9.14 8.08 -0.46
N ALA A 234 -7.99 8.74 -0.34
CA ALA A 234 -7.71 9.72 0.70
C ALA A 234 -6.47 10.55 0.35
N TYR A 235 -6.38 11.78 0.82
CA TYR A 235 -5.12 12.50 0.97
C TYR A 235 -4.42 11.98 2.24
N LYS A 236 -3.11 11.67 2.18
CA LYS A 236 -2.42 10.94 3.25
C LYS A 236 -1.13 11.59 3.76
N HIS A 237 -0.56 12.54 3.01
CA HIS A 237 0.72 13.16 3.37
C HIS A 237 0.54 14.14 4.52
N VAL A 238 1.04 13.79 5.73
CA VAL A 238 0.83 14.57 6.95
C VAL A 238 1.28 16.02 6.77
N PRO A 239 2.52 16.36 6.36
CA PRO A 239 2.93 17.75 6.24
C PRO A 239 2.07 18.55 5.24
N MET A 240 1.70 17.93 4.11
CA MET A 240 0.84 18.60 3.11
C MET A 240 -0.57 18.86 3.63
N MET A 241 -1.08 17.99 4.51
CA MET A 241 -2.42 18.15 5.09
C MET A 241 -2.42 19.16 6.25
N GLU A 242 -1.31 19.32 6.94
CA GLU A 242 -1.11 20.43 7.89
C GLU A 242 -1.14 21.79 7.17
N GLU A 243 -0.52 21.88 6.00
CA GLU A 243 -0.58 23.09 5.16
C GLU A 243 -1.95 23.30 4.50
N ASN A 244 -2.69 22.21 4.20
CA ASN A 244 -3.96 22.23 3.49
C ASN A 244 -5.08 21.56 4.28
N PRO A 245 -5.39 21.98 5.51
CA PRO A 245 -6.31 21.27 6.40
C PRO A 245 -7.75 21.22 5.85
N VAL A 246 -8.20 22.28 5.16
CA VAL A 246 -9.52 22.30 4.54
C VAL A 246 -9.65 21.24 3.46
N ALA A 247 -8.61 21.08 2.62
CA ALA A 247 -8.60 20.07 1.57
C ALA A 247 -8.62 18.65 2.15
N ALA A 248 -7.92 18.42 3.28
CA ALA A 248 -7.94 17.14 3.99
C ALA A 248 -9.37 16.78 4.46
N ILE A 249 -10.05 17.70 5.11
CA ILE A 249 -11.42 17.47 5.64
C ILE A 249 -12.43 17.37 4.50
N GLU A 250 -12.37 18.26 3.52
CA GLU A 250 -13.27 18.20 2.36
C GLU A 250 -13.17 16.87 1.62
N ASN A 251 -11.95 16.44 1.29
CA ASN A 251 -11.72 15.20 0.56
C ASN A 251 -11.99 13.97 1.42
N ASN A 252 -11.28 13.85 2.56
CA ASN A 252 -11.33 12.61 3.32
C ASN A 252 -12.67 12.46 4.07
N VAL A 253 -13.18 13.51 4.70
CA VAL A 253 -14.37 13.41 5.55
C VAL A 253 -15.65 13.56 4.71
N PHE A 254 -15.83 14.68 4.00
CA PHE A 254 -17.04 14.88 3.22
C PHE A 254 -17.13 13.98 2.00
N GLY A 255 -16.01 13.67 1.37
CA GLY A 255 -15.96 12.65 0.31
C GLY A 255 -16.38 11.27 0.81
N THR A 256 -15.89 10.82 2.00
CA THR A 256 -16.33 9.57 2.62
C THR A 256 -17.81 9.61 2.99
N ARG A 257 -18.31 10.74 3.50
CA ARG A 257 -19.73 10.91 3.80
C ARG A 257 -20.61 10.69 2.56
N ASN A 258 -20.23 11.29 1.43
CA ASN A 258 -20.95 11.11 0.16
C ASN A 258 -21.04 9.65 -0.27
N LEU A 259 -19.91 8.92 -0.12
CA LEU A 259 -19.85 7.48 -0.44
C LEU A 259 -20.73 6.65 0.52
N LEU A 260 -20.71 6.96 1.81
CA LEU A 260 -21.52 6.24 2.81
C LEU A 260 -23.01 6.47 2.63
N ASP A 261 -23.43 7.74 2.40
CA ASP A 261 -24.82 8.08 2.13
C ASP A 261 -25.32 7.29 0.90
N ALA A 262 -24.58 7.33 -0.21
CA ALA A 262 -24.94 6.61 -1.43
C ALA A 262 -24.91 5.08 -1.24
N ALA A 263 -23.99 4.54 -0.44
CA ALA A 263 -23.90 3.10 -0.16
C ALA A 263 -25.09 2.59 0.67
N LEU A 264 -25.59 3.40 1.60
CA LEU A 264 -26.81 3.11 2.37
C LEU A 264 -28.04 3.13 1.44
N ASP A 265 -28.19 4.21 0.66
CA ASP A 265 -29.35 4.40 -0.24
C ASP A 265 -29.43 3.31 -1.34
N CYS A 266 -28.26 2.87 -1.85
CA CYS A 266 -28.15 1.88 -2.93
C CYS A 266 -27.99 0.44 -2.41
N THR A 267 -28.13 0.18 -1.13
CA THR A 267 -28.09 -1.14 -0.50
C THR A 267 -26.82 -1.95 -0.81
N VAL A 268 -25.65 -1.30 -0.76
CA VAL A 268 -24.34 -1.94 -0.90
C VAL A 268 -24.16 -2.98 0.22
N GLU A 269 -23.83 -4.22 -0.13
CA GLU A 269 -23.71 -5.31 0.85
C GLU A 269 -22.56 -5.11 1.83
N ARG A 270 -21.41 -4.63 1.33
CA ARG A 270 -20.20 -4.46 2.14
C ARG A 270 -19.50 -3.16 1.80
N PHE A 271 -19.12 -2.42 2.84
CA PHE A 271 -18.29 -1.22 2.73
C PHE A 271 -17.08 -1.37 3.64
N VAL A 272 -15.87 -1.39 3.08
CA VAL A 272 -14.61 -1.53 3.80
C VAL A 272 -13.81 -0.24 3.64
N LEU A 273 -13.69 0.52 4.74
CA LEU A 273 -12.84 1.72 4.77
C LEU A 273 -11.41 1.34 5.12
N ILE A 274 -10.45 1.80 4.31
CA ILE A 274 -9.04 1.74 4.65
C ILE A 274 -8.71 2.88 5.63
N SER A 275 -8.27 2.53 6.83
CA SER A 275 -7.83 3.48 7.86
C SER A 275 -6.33 3.34 8.16
N THR A 276 -5.85 3.94 9.23
CA THR A 276 -4.44 4.08 9.57
C THR A 276 -4.24 4.12 11.08
N ASP A 277 -3.03 3.75 11.54
CA ASP A 277 -2.54 3.99 12.90
C ASP A 277 -2.66 5.45 13.34
N LYS A 278 -2.50 6.41 12.41
CA LYS A 278 -2.57 7.86 12.68
C LYS A 278 -3.98 8.37 13.04
N ALA A 279 -5.02 7.54 12.86
CA ALA A 279 -6.37 7.81 13.34
C ALA A 279 -6.52 7.59 14.86
N VAL A 280 -5.55 6.89 15.49
CA VAL A 280 -5.54 6.58 16.91
C VAL A 280 -4.92 7.75 17.68
N ALA A 281 -5.65 8.32 18.64
CA ALA A 281 -5.23 9.50 19.40
C ALA A 281 -4.53 10.55 18.49
N PRO A 282 -5.22 11.07 17.47
CA PRO A 282 -4.58 11.79 16.36
C PRO A 282 -3.94 13.10 16.81
N VAL A 283 -2.73 13.37 16.30
CA VAL A 283 -1.95 14.60 16.51
C VAL A 283 -1.79 15.42 15.24
N SER A 284 -2.48 15.04 14.16
CA SER A 284 -2.45 15.71 12.86
C SER A 284 -3.84 15.83 12.26
N VAL A 285 -4.02 16.83 11.39
CA VAL A 285 -5.27 17.01 10.64
C VAL A 285 -5.60 15.78 9.79
N TYR A 286 -4.57 15.16 9.18
CA TYR A 286 -4.76 13.89 8.47
C TYR A 286 -5.29 12.80 9.40
N GLY A 287 -4.67 12.61 10.57
CA GLY A 287 -5.12 11.64 11.56
C GLY A 287 -6.55 11.89 12.01
N VAL A 288 -6.90 13.15 12.33
CA VAL A 288 -8.27 13.55 12.67
C VAL A 288 -9.23 13.24 11.53
N SER A 289 -8.87 13.54 10.27
CA SER A 289 -9.74 13.25 9.13
C SER A 289 -10.07 11.76 9.02
N LYS A 290 -9.09 10.87 9.29
CA LYS A 290 -9.30 9.42 9.27
C LYS A 290 -10.09 8.93 10.47
N MET A 291 -9.83 9.45 11.67
CA MET A 291 -10.64 9.18 12.86
C MET A 291 -12.12 9.55 12.63
N LEU A 292 -12.40 10.70 12.01
CA LEU A 292 -13.76 11.10 11.67
C LEU A 292 -14.41 10.14 10.67
N CYS A 293 -13.64 9.65 9.67
CA CYS A 293 -14.12 8.61 8.75
C CYS A 293 -14.50 7.32 9.50
N GLU A 294 -13.69 6.86 10.44
CA GLU A 294 -13.99 5.69 11.28
C GLU A 294 -15.30 5.89 12.07
N LYS A 295 -15.45 7.05 12.73
CA LYS A 295 -16.69 7.38 13.44
C LYS A 295 -17.90 7.43 12.53
N MET A 296 -17.76 7.92 11.29
CA MET A 296 -18.83 7.90 10.29
C MET A 296 -19.19 6.47 9.87
N ILE A 297 -18.24 5.56 9.70
CA ILE A 297 -18.50 4.13 9.46
C ILE A 297 -19.34 3.54 10.60
N LEU A 298 -18.95 3.77 11.86
CA LEU A 298 -19.70 3.26 13.02
C LEU A 298 -21.12 3.86 13.09
N SER A 299 -21.28 5.15 12.76
CA SER A 299 -22.58 5.78 12.69
C SER A 299 -23.42 5.23 11.55
N ALA A 300 -22.84 5.02 10.38
CA ALA A 300 -23.51 4.44 9.22
C ALA A 300 -23.93 2.99 9.48
N ALA A 301 -23.09 2.20 10.15
CA ALA A 301 -23.40 0.82 10.52
C ALA A 301 -24.65 0.69 11.37
N LYS A 302 -24.98 1.69 12.21
CA LYS A 302 -26.23 1.73 12.98
C LYS A 302 -27.47 1.99 12.12
N LYS A 303 -27.28 2.48 10.88
CA LYS A 303 -28.34 2.81 9.91
C LYS A 303 -28.47 1.78 8.80
N THR A 304 -27.62 0.74 8.78
CA THR A 304 -27.63 -0.30 7.74
C THR A 304 -28.93 -1.11 7.75
N HIS A 305 -29.33 -1.56 6.56
CA HIS A 305 -30.41 -2.52 6.40
C HIS A 305 -29.91 -3.95 6.59
N HIS A 306 -30.83 -4.91 6.70
CA HIS A 306 -30.49 -6.33 6.87
C HIS A 306 -29.56 -6.81 5.75
N GLY A 307 -28.42 -7.40 6.16
CA GLY A 307 -27.41 -7.93 5.23
C GLY A 307 -26.27 -6.98 4.84
N GLN A 308 -26.41 -5.67 5.10
CA GLN A 308 -25.32 -4.73 4.89
C GLN A 308 -24.28 -4.81 6.02
N ARG A 309 -23.01 -4.68 5.68
CA ARG A 309 -21.89 -4.70 6.64
C ARG A 309 -20.91 -3.58 6.31
N PHE A 310 -20.83 -2.61 7.19
CA PHE A 310 -19.91 -1.48 7.10
C PHE A 310 -18.85 -1.60 8.18
N MET A 311 -17.58 -1.56 7.77
CA MET A 311 -16.43 -1.79 8.65
C MET A 311 -15.23 -0.98 8.21
N PHE A 312 -14.22 -0.91 9.06
CA PHE A 312 -12.94 -0.33 8.69
C PHE A 312 -11.77 -1.17 9.20
N VAL A 313 -10.61 -0.99 8.57
CA VAL A 313 -9.38 -1.67 8.93
C VAL A 313 -8.25 -0.66 9.09
N ARG A 314 -7.55 -0.72 10.22
CA ARG A 314 -6.36 0.07 10.52
C ARG A 314 -5.11 -0.74 10.22
N PHE A 315 -4.10 -0.08 9.70
CA PHE A 315 -2.73 -0.57 9.61
C PHE A 315 -1.75 0.60 9.56
N GLY A 316 -0.48 0.32 9.85
CA GLY A 316 0.59 1.29 9.83
C GLY A 316 1.09 1.61 8.43
N ASN A 317 2.41 1.83 8.29
CA ASN A 317 2.99 2.18 7.01
C ASN A 317 3.04 0.97 6.09
N VAL A 318 2.79 1.20 4.81
CA VAL A 318 3.03 0.20 3.77
C VAL A 318 4.28 0.57 2.98
N LEU A 319 5.18 -0.38 2.88
CA LEU A 319 6.47 -0.22 2.22
C LEU A 319 6.27 0.03 0.71
N GLY A 320 7.07 0.93 0.11
CA GLY A 320 7.06 1.22 -1.33
C GLY A 320 5.81 1.94 -1.84
N SER A 321 4.93 2.42 -0.96
CA SER A 321 3.80 3.22 -1.40
C SER A 321 4.26 4.57 -1.96
N ARG A 322 3.55 5.09 -2.97
CA ARG A 322 3.87 6.37 -3.61
C ARG A 322 4.01 7.49 -2.59
N GLY A 323 5.12 8.26 -2.67
CA GLY A 323 5.44 9.34 -1.76
C GLY A 323 5.71 8.89 -0.32
N SER A 324 6.05 7.61 -0.10
CA SER A 324 6.53 7.11 1.20
C SER A 324 8.03 7.36 1.37
N ILE A 325 8.52 7.07 2.55
CA ILE A 325 9.91 7.32 2.96
C ILE A 325 10.94 6.56 2.11
N LEU A 326 10.60 5.37 1.62
CA LEU A 326 11.54 4.52 0.90
C LEU A 326 11.93 5.08 -0.48
N PRO A 327 11.00 5.51 -1.37
CA PRO A 327 11.36 6.23 -2.60
C PRO A 327 12.18 7.49 -2.34
N LEU A 328 11.85 8.25 -1.28
CA LEU A 328 12.61 9.45 -0.91
C LEU A 328 14.05 9.11 -0.54
N PHE A 329 14.27 8.11 0.31
CA PHE A 329 15.62 7.69 0.70
C PHE A 329 16.42 7.19 -0.51
N MET A 330 15.81 6.39 -1.38
CA MET A 330 16.47 5.93 -2.61
C MET A 330 16.87 7.09 -3.52
N GLU A 331 16.01 8.09 -3.68
CA GLU A 331 16.32 9.31 -4.45
C GLU A 331 17.49 10.09 -3.81
N GLN A 332 17.47 10.27 -2.49
CA GLN A 332 18.55 10.93 -1.77
C GLN A 332 19.88 10.17 -1.90
N ILE A 333 19.88 8.86 -1.77
CA ILE A 333 21.06 8.02 -1.95
C ILE A 333 21.60 8.12 -3.39
N GLN A 334 20.74 8.05 -4.40
CA GLN A 334 21.14 8.20 -5.81
C GLN A 334 21.73 9.56 -6.12
N ASN A 335 21.32 10.61 -5.40
CA ASN A 335 21.86 11.97 -5.52
C ASN A 335 23.12 12.22 -4.65
N GLY A 336 23.66 11.19 -3.98
CA GLY A 336 24.84 11.28 -3.14
C GLY A 336 24.59 11.71 -1.68
N GLY A 337 23.34 11.73 -1.24
CA GLY A 337 22.94 12.08 0.13
C GLY A 337 22.85 13.58 0.42
N PRO A 338 22.70 13.98 1.69
CA PRO A 338 22.48 13.09 2.82
C PRO A 338 21.08 12.46 2.81
N VAL A 339 20.91 11.30 3.47
CA VAL A 339 19.59 10.74 3.78
C VAL A 339 19.03 11.48 4.99
N THR A 340 17.83 12.06 4.83
CA THR A 340 17.21 12.87 5.89
C THR A 340 16.22 12.05 6.71
N VAL A 341 16.50 11.92 8.02
CA VAL A 341 15.64 11.24 8.99
C VAL A 341 15.08 12.25 9.98
N THR A 342 13.82 12.14 10.35
CA THR A 342 13.15 13.09 11.23
C THR A 342 13.76 13.08 12.64
N SER A 343 13.91 11.90 13.23
CA SER A 343 14.42 11.71 14.59
C SER A 343 15.13 10.38 14.73
N PRO A 344 16.21 10.26 15.52
CA PRO A 344 16.87 8.97 15.78
C PRO A 344 15.98 7.97 16.53
N GLN A 345 14.95 8.46 17.24
CA GLN A 345 13.99 7.64 17.98
C GLN A 345 12.75 7.26 17.17
N MET A 346 12.62 7.78 15.92
CA MET A 346 11.42 7.53 15.12
C MET A 346 11.32 6.07 14.72
N GLU A 347 10.20 5.48 15.09
CA GLU A 347 9.84 4.10 14.77
C GLU A 347 8.53 4.04 13.99
N ARG A 348 8.41 3.07 13.08
CA ARG A 348 7.16 2.81 12.34
C ARG A 348 6.94 1.33 12.17
N TYR A 349 5.68 0.96 12.20
CA TYR A 349 5.25 -0.37 11.75
C TYR A 349 5.22 -0.40 10.24
N PHE A 350 5.73 -1.48 9.66
CA PHE A 350 5.75 -1.66 8.22
C PHE A 350 5.15 -3.00 7.80
N MET A 351 4.46 -2.98 6.66
CA MET A 351 3.91 -4.15 6.00
C MET A 351 4.09 -3.99 4.48
N THR A 352 4.17 -5.09 3.73
CA THR A 352 4.16 -5.01 2.27
C THR A 352 2.77 -4.66 1.76
N ILE A 353 2.68 -3.98 0.60
CA ILE A 353 1.39 -3.62 0.01
C ILE A 353 0.54 -4.86 -0.31
N PRO A 354 1.09 -5.94 -0.92
CA PRO A 354 0.32 -7.15 -1.18
C PRO A 354 -0.21 -7.83 0.09
N GLU A 355 0.60 -7.91 1.15
CA GLU A 355 0.18 -8.46 2.43
C GLU A 355 -0.98 -7.65 3.03
N ALA A 356 -0.84 -6.32 3.10
CA ALA A 356 -1.89 -5.44 3.60
C ALA A 356 -3.19 -5.62 2.79
N CYS A 357 -3.11 -5.64 1.47
CA CYS A 357 -4.28 -5.80 0.61
C CYS A 357 -4.96 -7.15 0.78
N SER A 358 -4.20 -8.24 0.89
CA SER A 358 -4.75 -9.56 1.15
C SER A 358 -5.53 -9.62 2.47
N LEU A 359 -5.00 -9.00 3.53
CA LEU A 359 -5.67 -8.92 4.83
C LEU A 359 -6.90 -8.00 4.80
N VAL A 360 -6.85 -6.89 4.02
CA VAL A 360 -8.02 -6.03 3.78
C VAL A 360 -9.14 -6.82 3.08
N LEU A 361 -8.82 -7.63 2.09
CA LEU A 361 -9.79 -8.48 1.41
C LEU A 361 -10.39 -9.52 2.37
N GLN A 362 -9.58 -10.12 3.23
CA GLN A 362 -10.07 -11.03 4.27
C GLN A 362 -11.01 -10.31 5.27
N THR A 363 -10.66 -9.08 5.66
CA THR A 363 -11.55 -8.25 6.50
C THR A 363 -12.93 -8.10 5.85
N GLY A 364 -12.99 -7.83 4.55
CA GLY A 364 -14.26 -7.77 3.82
C GLY A 364 -15.06 -9.09 3.87
N GLY A 365 -14.39 -10.24 3.98
CA GLY A 365 -15.01 -11.56 4.06
C GLY A 365 -15.63 -11.86 5.42
N VAL A 366 -14.82 -11.77 6.49
CA VAL A 366 -15.25 -12.13 7.86
C VAL A 366 -15.81 -10.96 8.63
N GLY A 367 -15.64 -9.73 8.12
CA GLY A 367 -15.99 -8.53 8.85
C GLY A 367 -17.47 -8.43 9.21
N GLU A 368 -17.74 -8.01 10.43
CA GLU A 368 -19.06 -7.76 10.96
C GLU A 368 -19.44 -6.29 10.86
N ASN A 369 -20.73 -6.01 10.87
CA ASN A 369 -21.23 -4.65 10.77
C ASN A 369 -20.86 -3.81 12.02
N GLY A 370 -20.27 -2.63 11.80
CA GLY A 370 -19.84 -1.75 12.88
C GLY A 370 -18.58 -2.22 13.61
N GLN A 371 -17.85 -3.20 13.07
CA GLN A 371 -16.63 -3.71 13.66
C GLN A 371 -15.38 -3.02 13.10
N SER A 372 -14.45 -2.67 13.96
CA SER A 372 -13.11 -2.20 13.62
C SER A 372 -12.11 -3.34 13.62
N TYR A 373 -11.18 -3.28 12.66
CA TYR A 373 -10.13 -4.29 12.51
C TYR A 373 -8.76 -3.63 12.48
N LEU A 374 -7.76 -4.40 12.94
CA LEU A 374 -6.34 -4.04 12.92
C LEU A 374 -5.56 -5.16 12.25
N LEU A 375 -4.67 -4.80 11.32
CA LEU A 375 -3.70 -5.75 10.80
C LEU A 375 -2.55 -5.91 11.80
N ASP A 376 -2.15 -7.14 12.08
CA ASP A 376 -0.97 -7.43 12.90
C ASP A 376 0.29 -6.97 12.16
N MET A 377 0.84 -5.86 12.60
CA MET A 377 1.99 -5.21 11.97
C MET A 377 3.34 -5.80 12.40
N GLY A 378 3.36 -6.73 13.37
CA GLY A 378 4.59 -7.22 13.99
C GLY A 378 5.32 -6.13 14.79
N GLU A 379 6.66 -6.16 14.78
CA GLU A 379 7.49 -5.21 15.51
C GLU A 379 7.74 -3.91 14.73
N PRO A 380 7.85 -2.76 15.40
CA PRO A 380 8.21 -1.51 14.77
C PRO A 380 9.67 -1.50 14.33
N ILE A 381 9.99 -0.74 13.29
CA ILE A 381 11.34 -0.59 12.74
C ILE A 381 11.77 0.87 12.93
N LYS A 382 13.00 1.07 13.43
CA LYS A 382 13.62 2.40 13.48
C LYS A 382 13.89 2.93 12.08
N ILE A 383 13.50 4.16 11.84
CA ILE A 383 13.66 4.77 10.52
C ILE A 383 15.14 4.96 10.15
N VAL A 384 16.00 5.20 11.14
CA VAL A 384 17.45 5.30 10.94
C VAL A 384 18.04 3.96 10.47
N ASP A 385 17.60 2.82 11.06
CA ASP A 385 18.06 1.49 10.66
C ASP A 385 17.64 1.16 9.22
N LEU A 386 16.42 1.57 8.84
CA LEU A 386 15.93 1.45 7.46
C LEU A 386 16.80 2.27 6.49
N ALA A 387 17.15 3.51 6.85
CA ALA A 387 18.02 4.38 6.04
C ALA A 387 19.39 3.73 5.80
N GLU A 388 20.05 3.26 6.87
CA GLU A 388 21.35 2.61 6.79
C GLU A 388 21.31 1.32 5.95
N GLN A 389 20.26 0.51 6.11
CA GLN A 389 20.09 -0.71 5.30
C GLN A 389 19.94 -0.39 3.81
N LEU A 390 19.23 0.71 3.46
CA LEU A 390 19.09 1.15 2.06
C LEU A 390 20.41 1.66 1.47
N ILE A 391 21.23 2.38 2.26
CA ILE A 391 22.58 2.79 1.84
C ILE A 391 23.43 1.56 1.53
N ARG A 392 23.46 0.57 2.44
CA ARG A 392 24.20 -0.69 2.21
C ARG A 392 23.67 -1.48 1.02
N PHE A 393 22.34 -1.50 0.84
CA PHE A 393 21.71 -2.13 -0.32
C PHE A 393 22.18 -1.51 -1.65
N SER A 394 22.41 -0.19 -1.65
CA SER A 394 22.94 0.52 -2.81
C SER A 394 24.45 0.32 -3.04
N GLY A 395 25.10 -0.54 -2.24
CA GLY A 395 26.54 -0.82 -2.33
C GLY A 395 27.42 0.27 -1.71
N LEU A 396 26.84 1.13 -0.84
CA LEU A 396 27.50 2.25 -0.19
C LEU A 396 27.59 2.02 1.33
N GLU A 397 28.55 2.70 1.98
CA GLU A 397 28.75 2.61 3.43
C GLU A 397 28.13 3.83 4.13
N PRO A 398 27.23 3.62 5.14
CA PRO A 398 26.69 4.69 5.96
C PRO A 398 27.82 5.50 6.66
N SER A 399 27.65 6.81 6.73
CA SER A 399 28.62 7.75 7.35
C SER A 399 29.98 7.82 6.69
N LYS A 400 30.19 7.12 5.57
CA LYS A 400 31.42 7.18 4.79
C LYS A 400 31.16 7.68 3.36
N ASP A 401 30.21 7.06 2.69
CA ASP A 401 29.81 7.40 1.31
C ASP A 401 28.55 8.27 1.28
N VAL A 402 27.61 8.01 2.21
CA VAL A 402 26.34 8.75 2.36
C VAL A 402 26.06 8.97 3.84
N ASP A 403 25.89 10.21 4.24
CA ASP A 403 25.54 10.59 5.60
C ASP A 403 24.04 10.47 5.87
N VAL A 404 23.67 10.17 7.13
CA VAL A 404 22.31 10.29 7.65
C VAL A 404 22.21 11.54 8.51
N THR A 405 21.29 12.45 8.15
CA THR A 405 21.10 13.73 8.84
C THR A 405 19.73 13.80 9.50
N PHE A 406 19.68 14.26 10.76
CA PHE A 406 18.43 14.44 11.50
C PHE A 406 17.90 15.85 11.33
N ILE A 407 16.64 15.95 10.82
CA ILE A 407 16.02 17.24 10.46
C ILE A 407 14.99 17.76 11.48
N GLY A 408 14.71 17.01 12.54
CA GLY A 408 13.67 17.34 13.52
C GLY A 408 12.27 16.84 13.10
N ALA A 409 11.36 16.74 14.09
CA ALA A 409 9.98 16.37 13.84
C ALA A 409 9.24 17.48 13.06
N ARG A 410 8.46 17.09 12.05
CA ARG A 410 7.60 17.99 11.30
C ARG A 410 6.23 18.11 11.97
N PRO A 411 5.50 19.23 11.79
CA PRO A 411 4.15 19.36 12.35
C PRO A 411 3.25 18.16 12.00
N GLY A 412 2.57 17.63 13.02
CA GLY A 412 1.69 16.47 12.90
C GLY A 412 2.39 15.10 12.91
N GLU A 413 3.71 15.05 13.11
CA GLU A 413 4.49 13.81 13.25
C GLU A 413 4.88 13.58 14.71
N ARG A 414 4.94 12.30 15.11
CA ARG A 414 5.43 11.84 16.42
C ARG A 414 6.39 10.66 16.25
N ASN A 415 7.21 10.38 17.26
CA ASN A 415 8.21 9.30 17.18
C ASN A 415 7.57 7.92 17.03
N GLU A 416 6.47 7.64 17.74
CA GLU A 416 5.76 6.36 17.75
C GLU A 416 4.29 6.55 17.41
N GLU A 417 3.69 5.59 16.70
CA GLU A 417 2.27 5.58 16.37
C GLU A 417 1.57 4.45 17.12
N PRO A 418 0.57 4.75 17.99
CA PRO A 418 -0.20 3.70 18.63
C PRO A 418 -1.10 2.99 17.60
N LEU A 419 -1.30 1.69 17.79
CA LEU A 419 -2.15 0.89 16.90
C LEU A 419 -3.61 0.86 17.37
N TRP A 420 -3.87 1.07 18.65
CA TRP A 420 -5.20 1.13 19.25
C TRP A 420 -5.21 2.06 20.47
N LEU A 421 -6.40 2.48 20.87
CA LEU A 421 -6.61 3.29 22.07
C LEU A 421 -6.54 2.41 23.35
N PRO A 422 -6.24 2.98 24.54
CA PRO A 422 -6.27 2.23 25.80
C PRO A 422 -7.61 1.54 26.11
N GLU A 423 -8.70 2.09 25.60
CA GLU A 423 -10.06 1.56 25.77
C GLU A 423 -10.42 0.49 24.73
N GLU A 424 -9.57 0.31 23.71
CA GLU A 424 -9.72 -0.74 22.71
C GLU A 424 -8.96 -1.99 23.13
N SER A 425 -9.50 -3.15 22.82
CA SER A 425 -8.85 -4.44 23.08
C SER A 425 -8.79 -5.27 21.81
N PRO A 426 -7.57 -5.63 21.34
CA PRO A 426 -7.43 -6.50 20.18
C PRO A 426 -7.78 -7.94 20.54
N ALA A 427 -8.62 -8.57 19.72
CA ALA A 427 -9.02 -9.96 19.82
C ALA A 427 -8.69 -10.71 18.52
N PRO A 428 -8.22 -11.96 18.58
CA PRO A 428 -7.92 -12.73 17.39
C PRO A 428 -9.19 -13.02 16.57
N THR A 429 -9.03 -13.08 15.25
CA THR A 429 -10.07 -13.54 14.32
C THR A 429 -9.75 -14.94 13.80
N SER A 430 -10.55 -15.44 12.86
CA SER A 430 -10.23 -16.69 12.12
C SER A 430 -8.97 -16.57 11.27
N TYR A 431 -8.47 -15.37 10.99
CA TYR A 431 -7.23 -15.12 10.26
C TYR A 431 -6.11 -14.65 11.20
N LYS A 432 -4.99 -15.36 11.17
CA LYS A 432 -3.89 -15.23 12.12
C LYS A 432 -3.34 -13.80 12.29
N LYS A 433 -3.38 -12.98 11.24
CA LYS A 433 -2.84 -11.61 11.24
C LYS A 433 -3.91 -10.53 11.15
N LEU A 434 -5.15 -10.88 11.44
CA LEU A 434 -6.27 -9.94 11.49
C LEU A 434 -6.86 -9.96 12.90
N LEU A 435 -6.84 -8.82 13.57
CA LEU A 435 -7.39 -8.62 14.91
C LEU A 435 -8.68 -7.80 14.81
N ALA A 436 -9.70 -8.19 15.57
CA ALA A 436 -10.88 -7.39 15.80
C ALA A 436 -10.66 -6.49 17.00
N LEU A 437 -10.99 -5.20 16.91
CA LEU A 437 -10.88 -4.27 18.02
C LEU A 437 -12.25 -4.11 18.68
N THR A 438 -12.35 -4.49 19.94
CA THR A 438 -13.53 -4.19 20.76
C THR A 438 -13.30 -2.86 21.45
N ALA A 439 -14.21 -1.91 21.27
CA ALA A 439 -14.11 -0.57 21.86
C ALA A 439 -15.31 -0.25 22.74
N ILE A 440 -15.06 0.44 23.85
CA ILE A 440 -16.09 1.22 24.55
C ILE A 440 -16.07 2.61 23.91
N GLU A 441 -17.14 3.00 23.17
CA GLU A 441 -17.19 4.31 22.53
C GLU A 441 -17.07 5.44 23.59
N PRO A 442 -15.95 6.18 23.65
CA PRO A 442 -15.90 7.37 24.47
C PRO A 442 -16.75 8.46 23.82
N LYS A 443 -17.72 8.99 24.53
CA LYS A 443 -18.52 10.15 24.09
C LYS A 443 -17.70 11.43 24.28
N THR A 444 -16.76 11.71 23.37
CA THR A 444 -15.93 12.92 23.46
C THR A 444 -16.57 14.14 22.80
N PHE A 445 -17.33 13.94 21.71
CA PHE A 445 -18.03 15.01 20.97
C PHE A 445 -19.20 14.42 20.15
N SER A 446 -20.13 15.28 19.72
CA SER A 446 -21.16 14.89 18.74
C SER A 446 -20.60 14.96 17.34
N LEU A 447 -20.51 13.80 16.66
CA LEU A 447 -20.05 13.73 15.27
C LEU A 447 -20.88 14.61 14.34
N GLU A 448 -22.20 14.56 14.43
CA GLU A 448 -23.10 15.33 13.56
C GLU A 448 -22.95 16.83 13.79
N THR A 449 -22.77 17.27 15.05
CA THR A 449 -22.53 18.69 15.36
C THR A 449 -21.22 19.15 14.74
N LEU A 450 -20.13 18.38 14.93
CA LEU A 450 -18.85 18.74 14.35
C LEU A 450 -18.89 18.78 12.82
N LEU A 451 -19.51 17.80 12.17
CA LEU A 451 -19.65 17.81 10.71
C LEU A 451 -20.47 19.01 10.21
N SER A 452 -21.49 19.44 10.96
CA SER A 452 -22.28 20.63 10.65
C SER A 452 -21.45 21.91 10.78
N ASP A 453 -20.60 22.01 11.79
CA ASP A 453 -19.70 23.16 12.00
C ASP A 453 -18.59 23.25 10.93
N LEU A 454 -18.10 22.09 10.45
CA LEU A 454 -17.07 22.02 9.41
C LEU A 454 -17.60 22.25 7.99
N ALA A 455 -18.88 21.95 7.75
CA ALA A 455 -19.49 22.03 6.41
C ALA A 455 -19.35 23.41 5.76
N PRO A 456 -19.65 24.56 6.41
CA PRO A 456 -19.53 25.87 5.79
C PRO A 456 -18.08 26.31 5.55
N ILE A 457 -17.11 25.66 6.20
CA ILE A 457 -15.69 25.91 5.95
C ILE A 457 -15.23 25.17 4.68
N CYS A 458 -15.77 23.98 4.44
CA CYS A 458 -15.41 23.16 3.27
C CYS A 458 -16.25 23.50 2.04
N THR A 459 -17.49 23.96 2.22
CA THR A 459 -18.42 24.24 1.12
C THR A 459 -18.96 25.65 1.25
N LEU A 460 -18.92 26.43 0.16
CA LEU A 460 -19.46 27.78 0.15
C LEU A 460 -20.96 27.76 0.50
N THR A 461 -21.29 28.37 1.63
CA THR A 461 -22.67 28.40 2.18
C THR A 461 -23.17 29.84 2.22
N PRO A 462 -24.30 30.14 1.59
CA PRO A 462 -24.89 31.50 1.63
C PRO A 462 -25.08 31.98 3.07
N GLY A 463 -24.62 33.21 3.35
CA GLY A 463 -24.69 33.83 4.68
C GLY A 463 -23.56 33.44 5.63
N GLN A 464 -22.65 32.56 5.20
CA GLN A 464 -21.45 32.12 5.96
C GLN A 464 -20.17 32.17 5.13
N GLU A 465 -20.11 33.04 4.14
CA GLU A 465 -19.02 33.18 3.19
C GLU A 465 -17.64 33.42 3.86
N ALA A 466 -17.64 34.13 5.01
CA ALA A 466 -16.42 34.37 5.79
C ALA A 466 -15.74 33.12 6.37
N LEU A 467 -16.50 32.02 6.49
CA LEU A 467 -15.96 30.72 6.94
C LEU A 467 -15.35 29.92 5.80
N TYR A 468 -15.76 30.18 4.54
CA TYR A 468 -15.30 29.38 3.41
C TYR A 468 -13.79 29.43 3.23
N ARG A 469 -13.16 28.23 3.26
CA ARG A 469 -11.70 28.03 3.19
C ARG A 469 -10.90 28.67 4.35
N ASN A 470 -11.56 29.02 5.45
CA ASN A 470 -10.88 29.59 6.62
C ASN A 470 -10.15 28.48 7.39
N ARG A 471 -8.82 28.45 7.23
CA ARG A 471 -7.91 27.47 7.85
C ARG A 471 -7.94 27.55 9.38
N GLU A 472 -7.85 28.75 9.93
CA GLU A 472 -7.81 29.02 11.37
C GLU A 472 -9.10 28.55 12.04
N ALA A 473 -10.24 28.86 11.45
CA ALA A 473 -11.54 28.42 11.93
C ALA A 473 -11.67 26.90 11.92
N LEU A 474 -11.19 26.23 10.85
CA LEU A 474 -11.21 24.75 10.76
C LEU A 474 -10.35 24.14 11.87
N VAL A 475 -9.10 24.55 11.97
CA VAL A 475 -8.14 23.98 12.94
C VAL A 475 -8.64 24.21 14.37
N ALA A 476 -9.21 25.40 14.67
CA ALA A 476 -9.78 25.68 15.97
C ALA A 476 -10.92 24.69 16.33
N ARG A 477 -11.84 24.42 15.39
CA ARG A 477 -12.93 23.44 15.59
C ARG A 477 -12.41 22.02 15.80
N LEU A 478 -11.37 21.62 15.04
CA LEU A 478 -10.78 20.30 15.21
C LEU A 478 -10.08 20.16 16.57
N ARG A 479 -9.35 21.17 17.02
CA ARG A 479 -8.68 21.19 18.34
C ARG A 479 -9.68 21.15 19.49
N GLU A 480 -10.80 21.90 19.38
CA GLU A 480 -11.87 21.85 20.36
C GLU A 480 -12.49 20.46 20.50
N ALA A 481 -12.68 19.75 19.37
CA ALA A 481 -13.29 18.41 19.36
C ALA A 481 -12.32 17.28 19.69
N VAL A 482 -11.01 17.46 19.48
CA VAL A 482 -10.00 16.41 19.57
C VAL A 482 -8.88 16.83 20.54
N PRO A 483 -8.98 16.45 21.83
CA PRO A 483 -8.04 16.89 22.86
C PRO A 483 -6.56 16.54 22.56
N THR A 484 -6.29 15.38 21.97
CA THR A 484 -4.93 14.96 21.62
C THR A 484 -4.29 15.86 20.56
N LEU A 485 -5.07 16.37 19.62
CA LEU A 485 -4.62 17.36 18.65
C LEU A 485 -4.33 18.69 19.34
N ASP A 486 -5.21 19.14 20.23
CA ASP A 486 -5.01 20.41 20.95
C ASP A 486 -3.78 20.39 21.86
N GLU A 487 -3.58 19.29 22.59
CA GLU A 487 -2.39 19.07 23.42
C GLU A 487 -1.11 19.09 22.58
N TYR A 488 -1.07 18.37 21.47
CA TYR A 488 0.08 18.38 20.55
C TYR A 488 0.44 19.79 20.06
N TYR A 489 -0.55 20.57 19.61
CA TYR A 489 -0.30 21.95 19.16
C TYR A 489 0.17 22.88 20.28
N LYS A 490 -0.19 22.62 21.54
CA LYS A 490 0.28 23.42 22.69
C LYS A 490 1.69 23.06 23.13
N THR A 491 2.10 21.79 23.02
CA THR A 491 3.35 21.28 23.62
C THR A 491 4.47 21.10 22.60
N GLU A 492 4.16 20.60 21.43
CA GLU A 492 5.15 20.17 20.44
C GLU A 492 5.19 21.05 19.17
N CYS A 493 4.17 21.88 18.95
CA CYS A 493 4.09 22.78 17.80
C CYS A 493 3.68 24.20 18.24
N PRO A 494 4.45 24.90 19.08
CA PRO A 494 4.12 26.27 19.46
C PRO A 494 4.18 27.22 18.24
N ALA A 495 3.40 28.32 18.31
CA ALA A 495 3.15 29.24 17.18
C ALA A 495 4.41 29.75 16.47
N ASP A 496 5.53 29.84 17.18
CA ASP A 496 6.82 30.33 16.64
C ASP A 496 7.48 29.34 15.65
N MET A 497 7.09 28.06 15.65
CA MET A 497 7.57 27.08 14.69
C MET A 497 6.72 27.04 13.40
N ALA A 498 5.47 27.49 13.47
CA ALA A 498 4.56 27.49 12.30
C ALA A 498 5.04 28.48 11.20
N ASP A 499 5.70 29.58 11.59
CA ASP A 499 6.25 30.55 10.63
C ASP A 499 7.66 30.21 10.11
N SER A 500 8.36 29.27 10.74
CA SER A 500 9.75 28.92 10.39
C SER A 500 9.89 27.76 9.43
N VAL A 501 8.83 26.99 9.16
CA VAL A 501 8.83 25.92 8.16
C VAL A 501 8.54 26.51 6.78
N LYS A 502 9.46 27.35 6.29
CA LYS A 502 9.59 27.54 4.84
C LYS A 502 10.13 26.24 4.28
N VAL A 503 9.23 25.53 3.62
CA VAL A 503 9.41 24.29 2.90
C VAL A 503 10.77 24.25 2.20
N VAL A 504 11.65 23.37 2.67
CA VAL A 504 12.64 22.75 1.80
C VAL A 504 11.91 21.55 1.17
N LEU A 505 11.40 21.79 -0.01
CA LEU A 505 10.93 20.74 -0.93
C LEU A 505 12.13 20.00 -1.48
#